data_5334aaea3cfcb1491e7d895f01fd5322
#
_entry.id   5334aaea3cfcb1491e7d895f01fd5322
#
_cell.length_a   1.000
_cell.length_b   1.000
_cell.length_c   1.000
_cell.angle_alpha   90.00
_cell.angle_beta   90.00
_cell.angle_gamma   90.00
#
_symmetry.space_group_name_H-M   'P 1'
#
loop_
_entity.id
_entity.type
_entity.pdbx_description
1 polymer ?
#
loop_
_entity_poly.entity_id
_entity_poly.type
_entity_poly.pdbx_seq_one_letter_code
_entity_poly.pdbx_strand_id
1 'polypeptide(L)'
;MRAAIFSFSARGAELSKKVAEYLRSIGYETELQTVAKYAEQTGIAPMLPDHNGACAAVFNKCQALVYVGAVGIAVRTIAPFIKSKLTDPAVISVDERGSFVIPLLAGHIGGANELSRCLAAALGATACVTTATDVNGLFAVDEWAARNRMVLCSLAAAKDFAAALVGDERVGLYYDKEFQLTGPLPKLVAEDSSLPVGMAVTLQKHLQPFATTVRLLPKIVHLGIGCRRNTPLENIEALVLPELEKLQLDKRSVVAIASVDLKKDEQGLLAFAKKYNFAANFYSADELNSVAGDFTPSAFVQSVVGVSNVCERSAVKDSKGGRLLLRKTSLNGVTLAVAAENLVLDFARTGLKTD
;
A
#
# COMPACT_ATOMS: atom_id res chain seq x y z
N MET A 1 0.32 8.66 8.90
CA MET A 1 1.70 8.08 8.89
C MET A 1 2.50 8.69 10.03
N ARG A 2 3.59 8.03 10.51
CA ARG A 2 4.45 8.58 11.58
C ARG A 2 5.89 8.76 11.08
N ALA A 3 6.53 9.86 11.48
CA ALA A 3 7.93 10.13 11.18
C ALA A 3 8.69 10.59 12.43
N ALA A 4 9.91 10.11 12.61
CA ALA A 4 10.83 10.60 13.63
C ALA A 4 11.95 11.41 12.98
N ILE A 5 12.32 12.55 13.59
CA ILE A 5 13.31 13.48 13.08
C ILE A 5 14.37 13.69 14.15
N PHE A 6 15.61 13.40 13.82
CA PHE A 6 16.75 13.48 14.73
C PHE A 6 17.70 14.61 14.29
N SER A 7 18.17 15.42 15.24
CA SER A 7 19.13 16.49 14.99
C SER A 7 20.28 16.46 15.99
N PHE A 8 21.46 16.91 15.57
CA PHE A 8 22.72 16.74 16.32
C PHE A 8 23.45 18.08 16.61
N SER A 9 22.88 19.20 16.19
CA SER A 9 23.40 20.55 16.42
C SER A 9 22.24 21.53 16.61
N ALA A 10 22.52 22.70 17.14
CA ALA A 10 21.50 23.76 17.30
C ALA A 10 20.89 24.18 15.95
N ARG A 11 21.72 24.33 14.91
CA ARG A 11 21.26 24.65 13.55
C ARG A 11 20.42 23.51 12.96
N GLY A 12 20.88 22.26 13.11
CA GLY A 12 20.13 21.07 12.68
C GLY A 12 18.79 20.95 13.40
N ALA A 13 18.71 21.32 14.67
CA ALA A 13 17.47 21.35 15.43
C ALA A 13 16.47 22.37 14.88
N GLU A 14 16.91 23.56 14.50
CA GLU A 14 16.03 24.54 13.84
C GLU A 14 15.58 24.06 12.45
N LEU A 15 16.47 23.46 11.67
CA LEU A 15 16.11 22.88 10.38
C LEU A 15 15.11 21.70 10.55
N SER A 16 15.25 20.90 11.61
CA SER A 16 14.34 19.77 11.88
C SER A 16 12.89 20.23 12.11
N LYS A 17 12.67 21.45 12.62
CA LYS A 17 11.33 22.04 12.75
C LYS A 17 10.69 22.28 11.38
N LYS A 18 11.46 22.82 10.40
CA LYS A 18 10.99 23.02 9.02
C LYS A 18 10.68 21.69 8.32
N VAL A 19 11.55 20.69 8.53
CA VAL A 19 11.32 19.32 8.05
C VAL A 19 10.02 18.77 8.62
N ALA A 20 9.78 18.94 9.93
CA ALA A 20 8.57 18.48 10.59
C ALA A 20 7.31 19.20 10.08
N GLU A 21 7.39 20.49 9.85
CA GLU A 21 6.29 21.28 9.28
C GLU A 21 5.89 20.74 7.90
N TYR A 22 6.85 20.54 7.02
CA TYR A 22 6.60 19.94 5.72
C TYR A 22 5.98 18.54 5.83
N LEU A 23 6.56 17.66 6.66
CA LEU A 23 6.03 16.29 6.82
C LEU A 23 4.60 16.27 7.35
N ARG A 24 4.26 17.20 8.27
CA ARG A 24 2.87 17.36 8.75
C ARG A 24 1.94 17.80 7.65
N SER A 25 2.36 18.72 6.78
CA SER A 25 1.53 19.19 5.65
C SER A 25 1.16 18.10 4.67
N ILE A 26 1.94 17.00 4.62
CA ILE A 26 1.68 15.82 3.79
C ILE A 26 1.17 14.61 4.60
N GLY A 27 0.64 14.84 5.82
CA GLY A 27 -0.10 13.83 6.60
C GLY A 27 0.74 12.93 7.52
N TYR A 28 1.97 13.34 7.89
CA TYR A 28 2.73 12.64 8.91
C TYR A 28 2.48 13.22 10.31
N GLU A 29 2.32 12.35 11.29
CA GLU A 29 2.54 12.70 12.70
C GLU A 29 4.05 12.68 12.95
N THR A 30 4.60 13.79 13.46
CA THR A 30 6.05 13.95 13.59
C THR A 30 6.50 14.00 15.04
N GLU A 31 7.58 13.26 15.34
CA GLU A 31 8.30 13.29 16.61
C GLU A 31 9.71 13.85 16.36
N LEU A 32 10.06 14.93 17.05
CA LEU A 32 11.38 15.59 16.93
C LEU A 32 12.20 15.25 18.16
N GLN A 33 13.47 14.90 17.94
CA GLN A 33 14.44 14.65 19.01
C GLN A 33 15.79 15.28 18.65
N THR A 34 16.49 15.79 19.66
CA THR A 34 17.85 16.35 19.52
C THR A 34 18.78 15.81 20.60
N VAL A 35 20.09 16.04 20.47
CA VAL A 35 21.02 15.68 21.54
C VAL A 35 20.75 16.54 22.77
N ALA A 36 20.91 15.97 23.97
CA ALA A 36 20.54 16.59 25.25
C ALA A 36 21.11 18.02 25.41
N LYS A 37 22.31 18.26 24.89
CA LYS A 37 22.99 19.57 24.93
C LYS A 37 22.16 20.72 24.34
N TYR A 38 21.31 20.44 23.33
CA TYR A 38 20.53 21.45 22.62
C TYR A 38 19.02 21.41 22.93
N ALA A 39 18.59 20.47 23.76
CA ALA A 39 17.16 20.22 24.03
C ALA A 39 16.49 21.46 24.65
N GLU A 40 17.04 22.01 25.72
CA GLU A 40 16.52 23.20 26.41
C GLU A 40 16.48 24.43 25.48
N GLN A 41 17.59 24.69 24.79
CA GLN A 41 17.73 25.86 23.89
C GLN A 41 16.72 25.82 22.74
N THR A 42 16.40 24.64 22.23
CA THR A 42 15.58 24.50 21.01
C THR A 42 14.13 24.14 21.29
N GLY A 43 13.80 23.74 22.52
CA GLY A 43 12.48 23.25 22.91
C GLY A 43 12.13 21.89 22.28
N ILE A 44 13.14 21.12 21.83
CA ILE A 44 12.98 19.79 21.23
C ILE A 44 13.37 18.74 22.27
N ALA A 45 12.61 17.66 22.36
CA ALA A 45 12.87 16.56 23.31
C ALA A 45 14.28 15.97 23.13
N PRO A 46 14.97 15.60 24.21
CA PRO A 46 16.28 14.96 24.11
C PRO A 46 16.17 13.51 23.62
N MET A 47 17.15 13.04 22.87
CA MET A 47 17.32 11.61 22.54
C MET A 47 17.67 10.83 23.80
N LEU A 48 16.87 9.83 24.18
CA LEU A 48 17.09 9.05 25.39
C LEU A 48 17.11 7.54 25.09
N PRO A 49 18.00 6.77 25.77
CA PRO A 49 19.11 7.25 26.61
C PRO A 49 20.21 7.94 25.79
N ASP A 50 20.28 7.64 24.51
CA ASP A 50 21.17 8.19 23.49
C ASP A 50 20.52 8.10 22.10
N HIS A 51 21.25 8.44 21.03
CA HIS A 51 20.73 8.37 19.66
C HIS A 51 20.41 6.93 19.19
N ASN A 52 21.11 5.91 19.68
CA ASN A 52 20.83 4.52 19.33
C ASN A 52 19.55 4.03 20.01
N GLY A 53 19.37 4.33 21.30
CA GLY A 53 18.15 4.03 22.04
C GLY A 53 16.94 4.76 21.49
N ALA A 54 17.09 6.04 21.16
CA ALA A 54 16.05 6.81 20.51
C ALA A 54 15.62 6.21 19.15
N CYS A 55 16.57 5.79 18.32
CA CYS A 55 16.30 5.10 17.06
C CYS A 55 15.59 3.75 17.29
N ALA A 56 16.08 2.93 18.23
CA ALA A 56 15.48 1.63 18.56
C ALA A 56 14.00 1.74 18.93
N ALA A 57 13.63 2.79 19.66
CA ALA A 57 12.26 3.03 20.11
C ALA A 57 11.27 3.26 18.97
N VAL A 58 11.72 3.78 17.82
CA VAL A 58 10.86 4.24 16.72
C VAL A 58 11.07 3.51 15.40
N PHE A 59 12.20 2.83 15.17
CA PHE A 59 12.57 2.25 13.87
C PHE A 59 11.48 1.38 13.24
N ASN A 60 10.85 0.51 14.04
CA ASN A 60 9.78 -0.37 13.56
C ASN A 60 8.36 0.25 13.70
N LYS A 61 8.24 1.49 14.17
CA LYS A 61 6.95 2.16 14.44
C LYS A 61 6.67 3.30 13.47
N CYS A 62 7.73 3.89 12.90
CA CYS A 62 7.63 5.00 11.97
C CYS A 62 7.75 4.51 10.53
N GLN A 63 7.10 5.21 9.61
CA GLN A 63 7.24 5.00 8.17
C GLN A 63 8.43 5.77 7.61
N ALA A 64 8.86 6.84 8.30
CA ALA A 64 10.04 7.63 7.88
C ALA A 64 10.90 8.03 9.08
N LEU A 65 12.23 7.99 8.89
CA LEU A 65 13.22 8.55 9.81
C LEU A 65 14.05 9.60 9.06
N VAL A 66 14.14 10.80 9.60
CA VAL A 66 14.94 11.88 9.01
C VAL A 66 16.04 12.28 9.98
N TYR A 67 17.28 12.20 9.53
CA TYR A 67 18.49 12.59 10.27
C TYR A 67 18.99 13.92 9.74
N VAL A 68 18.88 14.98 10.56
CA VAL A 68 19.41 16.29 10.23
C VAL A 68 20.82 16.41 10.80
N GLY A 69 21.83 16.06 9.98
CA GLY A 69 23.23 15.99 10.36
C GLY A 69 24.07 15.16 9.39
N ALA A 70 25.24 14.74 9.83
CA ALA A 70 26.15 13.97 9.00
C ALA A 70 25.60 12.57 8.66
N VAL A 71 25.66 12.17 7.39
CA VAL A 71 25.26 10.84 6.88
C VAL A 71 25.85 9.69 7.70
N GLY A 72 27.13 9.80 8.09
CA GLY A 72 27.79 8.76 8.87
C GLY A 72 27.17 8.51 10.25
N ILE A 73 26.53 9.50 10.87
CA ILE A 73 25.77 9.31 12.12
C ILE A 73 24.53 8.48 11.81
N ALA A 74 23.75 8.87 10.82
CA ALA A 74 22.56 8.13 10.43
C ALA A 74 22.87 6.66 10.13
N VAL A 75 23.87 6.39 9.29
CA VAL A 75 24.27 5.04 8.89
C VAL A 75 24.65 4.18 10.10
N ARG A 76 25.48 4.69 11.01
CA ARG A 76 25.88 3.93 12.21
C ARG A 76 24.72 3.67 13.15
N THR A 77 23.80 4.65 13.28
CA THR A 77 22.63 4.53 14.14
C THR A 77 21.64 3.49 13.64
N ILE A 78 21.37 3.45 12.32
CA ILE A 78 20.37 2.51 11.76
C ILE A 78 20.93 1.11 11.52
N ALA A 79 22.24 0.94 11.34
CA ALA A 79 22.87 -0.33 10.95
C ALA A 79 22.41 -1.55 11.77
N PRO A 80 22.25 -1.48 13.10
CA PRO A 80 21.81 -2.62 13.92
C PRO A 80 20.35 -3.04 13.67
N PHE A 81 19.53 -2.17 13.07
CA PHE A 81 18.07 -2.36 12.92
C PHE A 81 17.66 -2.77 11.51
N ILE A 82 18.54 -2.64 10.52
CA ILE A 82 18.27 -2.94 9.11
C ILE A 82 17.97 -4.43 8.93
N LYS A 83 16.83 -4.75 8.30
CA LYS A 83 16.38 -6.13 8.06
C LYS A 83 16.04 -6.39 6.60
N SER A 84 15.16 -5.59 6.03
CA SER A 84 14.63 -5.83 4.68
C SER A 84 14.10 -4.56 4.05
N LYS A 85 14.38 -4.37 2.76
CA LYS A 85 13.82 -3.26 1.96
C LYS A 85 12.27 -3.25 1.90
N LEU A 86 11.61 -4.32 2.35
CA LEU A 86 10.15 -4.44 2.39
C LEU A 86 9.53 -3.92 3.68
N THR A 87 10.28 -3.94 4.77
CA THR A 87 9.77 -3.67 6.11
C THR A 87 10.44 -2.49 6.80
N ASP A 88 11.65 -2.16 6.35
CA ASP A 88 12.41 -1.07 6.94
C ASP A 88 11.79 0.29 6.55
N PRO A 89 11.80 1.27 7.44
CA PRO A 89 11.28 2.60 7.15
C PRO A 89 12.11 3.32 6.08
N ALA A 90 11.50 4.32 5.44
CA ALA A 90 12.25 5.30 4.66
C ALA A 90 13.27 6.01 5.57
N VAL A 91 14.56 5.94 5.27
CA VAL A 91 15.58 6.70 6.02
C VAL A 91 16.22 7.73 5.12
N ILE A 92 16.22 8.97 5.60
CA ILE A 92 16.71 10.14 4.86
C ILE A 92 17.70 10.91 5.74
N SER A 93 18.80 11.36 5.17
CA SER A 93 19.70 12.33 5.81
C SER A 93 19.58 13.69 5.13
N VAL A 94 19.55 14.74 5.93
CA VAL A 94 19.60 16.13 5.48
C VAL A 94 20.82 16.75 6.12
N ASP A 95 21.66 17.42 5.34
CA ASP A 95 22.81 18.12 5.90
C ASP A 95 22.38 19.30 6.79
N GLU A 96 23.23 19.74 7.68
CA GLU A 96 22.90 20.76 8.68
C GLU A 96 22.45 22.12 8.08
N ARG A 97 22.85 22.39 6.82
CA ARG A 97 22.44 23.62 6.12
C ARG A 97 21.15 23.43 5.33
N GLY A 98 20.69 22.19 5.15
CA GLY A 98 19.56 21.87 4.31
C GLY A 98 19.87 22.05 2.82
N SER A 99 21.13 21.84 2.41
CA SER A 99 21.55 21.92 1.02
C SER A 99 21.33 20.63 0.24
N PHE A 100 21.41 19.49 0.94
CA PHE A 100 21.28 18.15 0.37
C PHE A 100 20.30 17.29 1.16
N VAL A 101 19.48 16.56 0.43
CA VAL A 101 18.55 15.54 0.98
C VAL A 101 18.91 14.19 0.35
N ILE A 102 19.33 13.25 1.18
CA ILE A 102 19.98 12.02 0.76
C ILE A 102 19.16 10.81 1.26
N PRO A 103 18.50 10.05 0.38
CA PRO A 103 17.85 8.80 0.77
C PRO A 103 18.92 7.74 1.09
N LEU A 104 18.82 7.11 2.28
CA LEU A 104 19.78 6.11 2.76
C LEU A 104 19.24 4.69 2.70
N LEU A 105 17.93 4.49 2.96
CA LEU A 105 17.33 3.18 3.09
C LEU A 105 15.90 3.20 2.56
N ALA A 106 15.45 2.05 2.00
CA ALA A 106 14.10 1.83 1.48
C ALA A 106 13.70 2.87 0.41
N GLY A 107 14.59 3.08 -0.58
CA GLY A 107 14.46 4.10 -1.63
C GLY A 107 13.14 4.02 -2.39
N HIS A 108 12.81 2.85 -2.98
CA HIS A 108 11.61 2.62 -3.77
C HIS A 108 10.40 2.25 -2.90
N ILE A 109 10.33 1.03 -2.40
CA ILE A 109 9.16 0.49 -1.68
C ILE A 109 8.83 1.29 -0.42
N GLY A 110 9.85 1.70 0.33
CA GLY A 110 9.66 2.54 1.52
C GLY A 110 9.44 4.03 1.18
N GLY A 111 9.63 4.44 -0.08
CA GLY A 111 9.36 5.80 -0.55
C GLY A 111 10.44 6.83 -0.22
N ALA A 112 11.65 6.43 0.22
CA ALA A 112 12.69 7.38 0.62
C ALA A 112 13.16 8.26 -0.56
N ASN A 113 13.24 7.74 -1.79
CA ASN A 113 13.64 8.52 -2.96
C ASN A 113 12.64 9.64 -3.25
N GLU A 114 11.35 9.33 -3.28
CA GLU A 114 10.31 10.32 -3.53
C GLU A 114 10.19 11.33 -2.40
N LEU A 115 10.17 10.85 -1.17
CA LEU A 115 10.12 11.75 0.00
C LEU A 115 11.34 12.68 0.03
N SER A 116 12.52 12.20 -0.41
CA SER A 116 13.72 13.03 -0.53
C SER A 116 13.58 14.12 -1.60
N ARG A 117 12.99 13.80 -2.77
CA ARG A 117 12.71 14.81 -3.81
C ARG A 117 11.72 15.87 -3.33
N CYS A 118 10.62 15.43 -2.72
CA CYS A 118 9.61 16.32 -2.20
C CYS A 118 10.14 17.21 -1.07
N LEU A 119 10.89 16.64 -0.14
CA LEU A 119 11.52 17.40 0.96
C LEU A 119 12.57 18.36 0.45
N ALA A 120 13.40 17.95 -0.53
CA ALA A 120 14.38 18.83 -1.16
C ALA A 120 13.70 20.02 -1.84
N ALA A 121 12.63 19.81 -2.58
CA ALA A 121 11.86 20.89 -3.20
C ALA A 121 11.32 21.87 -2.14
N ALA A 122 10.79 21.38 -1.02
CA ALA A 122 10.26 22.20 0.06
C ALA A 122 11.34 23.01 0.79
N LEU A 123 12.55 22.49 0.88
CA LEU A 123 13.69 23.14 1.55
C LEU A 123 14.53 24.02 0.60
N GLY A 124 14.29 23.98 -0.71
CA GLY A 124 15.19 24.57 -1.70
C GLY A 124 16.55 23.86 -1.80
N ALA A 125 16.57 22.57 -1.51
CA ALA A 125 17.74 21.69 -1.46
C ALA A 125 17.91 20.87 -2.74
N THR A 126 19.01 20.13 -2.83
CA THR A 126 19.26 19.13 -3.86
C THR A 126 18.99 17.73 -3.33
N ALA A 127 18.13 16.94 -3.99
CA ALA A 127 17.93 15.52 -3.70
C ALA A 127 19.06 14.69 -4.32
N CYS A 128 19.79 13.92 -3.50
CA CYS A 128 20.91 13.08 -3.95
C CYS A 128 20.46 11.62 -4.13
N VAL A 129 19.54 11.39 -5.06
CA VAL A 129 19.06 10.03 -5.38
C VAL A 129 20.07 9.34 -6.30
N THR A 130 20.50 8.12 -5.91
CA THR A 130 21.59 7.38 -6.61
C THR A 130 21.14 6.05 -7.21
N THR A 131 19.87 5.70 -7.09
CA THR A 131 19.35 4.45 -7.60
C THR A 131 19.40 4.41 -9.12
N ALA A 132 19.92 3.35 -9.72
CA ALA A 132 20.18 3.26 -11.16
C ALA A 132 18.91 3.54 -12.01
N THR A 133 17.76 3.02 -11.60
CA THR A 133 16.49 3.30 -12.29
C THR A 133 16.13 4.78 -12.27
N ASP A 134 16.31 5.46 -11.13
CA ASP A 134 16.01 6.89 -10.99
C ASP A 134 16.96 7.76 -11.80
N VAL A 135 18.27 7.47 -11.73
CA VAL A 135 19.30 8.25 -12.45
C VAL A 135 19.14 8.14 -13.97
N ASN A 136 18.69 6.99 -14.46
CA ASN A 136 18.48 6.76 -15.89
C ASN A 136 17.03 7.07 -16.34
N GLY A 137 16.15 7.54 -15.45
CA GLY A 137 14.75 7.80 -15.76
C GLY A 137 13.99 6.56 -16.20
N LEU A 138 14.36 5.38 -15.64
CA LEU A 138 13.73 4.10 -15.97
C LEU A 138 12.56 3.81 -15.04
N PHE A 139 11.65 2.97 -15.50
CA PHE A 139 10.47 2.58 -14.73
C PHE A 139 10.82 1.71 -13.52
N ALA A 140 10.44 2.15 -12.32
CA ALA A 140 10.60 1.41 -11.07
C ALA A 140 9.31 0.65 -10.75
N VAL A 141 9.27 -0.64 -11.11
CA VAL A 141 8.07 -1.48 -10.99
C VAL A 141 7.59 -1.64 -9.55
N ASP A 142 8.50 -1.72 -8.60
CA ASP A 142 8.21 -1.86 -7.17
C ASP A 142 7.63 -0.57 -6.56
N GLU A 143 8.15 0.59 -6.95
CA GLU A 143 7.63 1.88 -6.56
C GLU A 143 6.23 2.13 -7.14
N TRP A 144 6.06 1.87 -8.44
CA TRP A 144 4.77 2.00 -9.10
C TRP A 144 3.71 1.08 -8.49
N ALA A 145 4.09 -0.17 -8.17
CA ALA A 145 3.21 -1.11 -7.49
C ALA A 145 2.75 -0.59 -6.12
N ALA A 146 3.68 -0.07 -5.32
CA ALA A 146 3.39 0.49 -4.00
C ALA A 146 2.43 1.69 -4.09
N ARG A 147 2.68 2.63 -5.01
CA ARG A 147 1.82 3.80 -5.25
C ARG A 147 0.41 3.45 -5.71
N ASN A 148 0.28 2.36 -6.46
CA ASN A 148 -1.01 1.90 -7.00
C ASN A 148 -1.69 0.84 -6.12
N ARG A 149 -1.31 0.70 -4.85
CA ARG A 149 -1.90 -0.25 -3.90
C ARG A 149 -1.86 -1.70 -4.41
N MET A 150 -0.77 -2.07 -5.07
CA MET A 150 -0.57 -3.42 -5.59
C MET A 150 0.41 -4.20 -4.71
N VAL A 151 0.21 -5.49 -4.60
CA VAL A 151 1.17 -6.40 -3.96
C VAL A 151 2.18 -6.85 -4.99
N LEU A 152 3.46 -6.57 -4.75
CA LEU A 152 4.57 -7.13 -5.50
C LEU A 152 4.79 -8.58 -5.06
N CYS A 153 4.52 -9.54 -5.94
CA CYS A 153 4.51 -10.97 -5.57
C CYS A 153 5.89 -11.62 -5.51
N SER A 154 6.89 -11.07 -6.21
CA SER A 154 8.26 -11.60 -6.24
C SER A 154 9.30 -10.50 -6.33
N LEU A 155 10.15 -10.41 -5.31
CA LEU A 155 11.30 -9.48 -5.32
C LEU A 155 12.40 -9.92 -6.28
N ALA A 156 12.59 -11.23 -6.45
CA ALA A 156 13.58 -11.75 -7.39
C ALA A 156 13.20 -11.33 -8.83
N ALA A 157 11.95 -11.57 -9.23
CA ALA A 157 11.48 -11.16 -10.55
C ALA A 157 11.53 -9.64 -10.74
N ALA A 158 11.22 -8.84 -9.71
CA ALA A 158 11.34 -7.39 -9.78
C ALA A 158 12.79 -6.92 -9.96
N LYS A 159 13.76 -7.62 -9.36
CA LYS A 159 15.18 -7.37 -9.54
C LYS A 159 15.60 -7.68 -10.98
N ASP A 160 15.17 -8.82 -11.53
CA ASP A 160 15.50 -9.21 -12.92
C ASP A 160 14.87 -8.24 -13.93
N PHE A 161 13.64 -7.79 -13.66
CA PHE A 161 12.94 -6.77 -14.44
C PHE A 161 13.71 -5.44 -14.46
N ALA A 162 14.15 -4.98 -13.29
CA ALA A 162 14.95 -3.76 -13.19
C ALA A 162 16.32 -3.92 -13.86
N ALA A 163 16.96 -5.10 -13.76
CA ALA A 163 18.23 -5.38 -14.43
C ALA A 163 18.10 -5.34 -15.96
N ALA A 164 17.02 -5.90 -16.51
CA ALA A 164 16.73 -5.82 -17.95
C ALA A 164 16.61 -4.36 -18.42
N LEU A 165 15.84 -3.53 -17.71
CA LEU A 165 15.72 -2.10 -18.03
C LEU A 165 17.05 -1.35 -17.94
N VAL A 166 17.86 -1.62 -16.90
CA VAL A 166 19.21 -1.01 -16.76
C VAL A 166 20.15 -1.47 -17.88
N GLY A 167 19.96 -2.71 -18.39
CA GLY A 167 20.66 -3.24 -19.57
C GLY A 167 20.14 -2.72 -20.92
N ASP A 168 19.22 -1.74 -20.91
CA ASP A 168 18.56 -1.18 -22.11
C ASP A 168 17.73 -2.22 -22.90
N GLU A 169 17.27 -3.28 -22.21
CA GLU A 169 16.41 -4.32 -22.77
C GLU A 169 14.92 -3.93 -22.65
N ARG A 170 14.10 -4.33 -23.63
CA ARG A 170 12.65 -4.18 -23.55
C ARG A 170 12.06 -5.24 -22.62
N VAL A 171 11.05 -4.84 -21.85
CA VAL A 171 10.27 -5.70 -20.96
C VAL A 171 8.79 -5.71 -21.31
N GLY A 172 8.12 -6.84 -21.07
CA GLY A 172 6.73 -7.03 -21.40
C GLY A 172 5.78 -6.44 -20.37
N LEU A 173 4.58 -6.06 -20.82
CA LEU A 173 3.42 -5.72 -19.99
C LEU A 173 2.26 -6.63 -20.36
N TYR A 174 1.69 -7.29 -19.35
CA TYR A 174 0.41 -7.96 -19.40
C TYR A 174 -0.53 -7.35 -18.35
N TYR A 175 -1.81 -7.22 -18.67
CA TYR A 175 -2.85 -6.86 -17.70
C TYR A 175 -4.17 -7.56 -18.05
N ASP A 176 -5.01 -7.77 -17.02
CA ASP A 176 -6.32 -8.38 -17.21
C ASP A 176 -7.18 -7.47 -18.12
N LYS A 177 -7.90 -8.08 -19.08
CA LYS A 177 -8.66 -7.38 -20.13
C LYS A 177 -9.70 -6.38 -19.60
N GLU A 178 -10.10 -6.55 -18.36
CA GLU A 178 -11.07 -5.69 -17.68
C GLU A 178 -10.45 -4.44 -17.08
N PHE A 179 -9.14 -4.35 -17.03
CA PHE A 179 -8.45 -3.15 -16.59
C PHE A 179 -8.29 -2.18 -17.76
N GLN A 180 -8.35 -0.90 -17.47
CA GLN A 180 -8.16 0.14 -18.48
C GLN A 180 -6.72 0.64 -18.42
N LEU A 181 -6.08 0.76 -19.57
CA LEU A 181 -4.77 1.38 -19.68
C LEU A 181 -4.94 2.81 -20.20
N THR A 182 -4.31 3.78 -19.56
CA THR A 182 -4.32 5.19 -19.94
C THR A 182 -2.93 5.77 -19.98
N GLY A 183 -2.73 6.75 -20.85
CA GLY A 183 -1.43 7.41 -21.02
C GLY A 183 -0.37 6.54 -21.72
N PRO A 184 0.83 7.09 -21.93
CA PRO A 184 1.91 6.38 -22.59
C PRO A 184 2.55 5.35 -21.68
N LEU A 185 3.05 4.26 -22.27
CA LEU A 185 3.88 3.30 -21.58
C LEU A 185 5.23 3.91 -21.20
N PRO A 186 5.83 3.47 -20.08
CA PRO A 186 7.20 3.86 -19.75
C PRO A 186 8.20 3.42 -20.82
N LYS A 187 9.33 4.13 -20.87
CA LYS A 187 10.45 3.75 -21.77
C LYS A 187 10.82 2.27 -21.57
N LEU A 188 11.02 1.55 -22.67
CA LEU A 188 11.37 0.12 -22.73
C LEU A 188 10.26 -0.85 -22.27
N VAL A 189 9.10 -0.39 -21.84
CA VAL A 189 7.94 -1.24 -21.52
C VAL A 189 7.05 -1.37 -22.76
N ALA A 190 6.61 -2.58 -23.07
CA ALA A 190 5.76 -2.84 -24.25
C ALA A 190 4.67 -3.90 -23.95
N GLU A 191 3.50 -3.78 -24.55
CA GLU A 191 2.48 -4.83 -24.59
C GLU A 191 2.90 -5.94 -25.55
N ASP A 192 3.93 -6.69 -25.18
CA ASP A 192 4.54 -7.74 -26.00
C ASP A 192 4.80 -8.99 -25.13
N SER A 193 3.97 -10.00 -25.31
CA SER A 193 4.05 -11.26 -24.55
C SER A 193 5.16 -12.20 -25.02
N SER A 194 5.87 -11.88 -26.11
CA SER A 194 6.99 -12.67 -26.61
C SER A 194 8.31 -12.40 -25.87
N LEU A 195 8.35 -11.30 -25.09
CA LEU A 195 9.54 -10.91 -24.34
C LEU A 195 9.78 -11.88 -23.15
N PRO A 196 11.06 -12.17 -22.83
CA PRO A 196 11.37 -13.14 -21.79
C PRO A 196 11.08 -12.63 -20.37
N VAL A 197 11.18 -11.32 -20.16
CA VAL A 197 10.97 -10.65 -18.87
C VAL A 197 9.82 -9.67 -19.01
N GLY A 198 8.90 -9.65 -18.05
CA GLY A 198 7.80 -8.70 -18.06
C GLY A 198 7.07 -8.59 -16.73
N MET A 199 6.15 -7.63 -16.66
CA MET A 199 5.23 -7.50 -15.53
C MET A 199 3.81 -7.89 -15.93
N ALA A 200 3.08 -8.49 -14.98
CA ALA A 200 1.67 -8.85 -15.13
C ALA A 200 0.83 -8.21 -14.03
N VAL A 201 -0.07 -7.30 -14.39
CA VAL A 201 -1.07 -6.73 -13.49
C VAL A 201 -2.33 -7.56 -13.60
N THR A 202 -2.59 -8.40 -12.58
CA THR A 202 -3.64 -9.42 -12.67
C THR A 202 -4.18 -9.83 -11.30
N LEU A 203 -5.46 -10.21 -11.26
CA LEU A 203 -6.06 -10.87 -10.11
C LEU A 203 -5.80 -12.38 -10.09
N GLN A 204 -5.35 -12.97 -11.19
CA GLN A 204 -5.15 -14.41 -11.33
C GLN A 204 -3.92 -14.87 -10.53
N LYS A 205 -4.14 -15.83 -9.63
CA LYS A 205 -3.16 -16.30 -8.64
C LYS A 205 -1.89 -16.91 -9.23
N HIS A 206 -1.98 -17.57 -10.39
CA HIS A 206 -0.88 -18.36 -10.97
C HIS A 206 -0.46 -17.92 -12.37
N LEU A 207 -0.97 -16.77 -12.84
CA LEU A 207 -0.65 -16.27 -14.18
C LEU A 207 0.82 -15.88 -14.29
N GLN A 208 1.50 -16.42 -15.30
CA GLN A 208 2.91 -16.12 -15.65
C GLN A 208 3.06 -16.00 -17.16
N PRO A 209 2.74 -14.85 -17.77
CA PRO A 209 2.79 -14.67 -19.22
C PRO A 209 4.23 -14.59 -19.78
N PHE A 210 5.22 -14.40 -18.92
CA PHE A 210 6.64 -14.28 -19.32
C PHE A 210 7.47 -15.35 -18.59
N ALA A 211 8.62 -15.71 -19.13
CA ALA A 211 9.56 -16.63 -18.46
C ALA A 211 9.97 -16.10 -17.09
N THR A 212 10.24 -14.78 -16.98
CA THR A 212 10.35 -14.08 -15.70
C THR A 212 9.21 -13.07 -15.59
N THR A 213 8.22 -13.38 -14.76
CA THR A 213 7.04 -12.53 -14.55
C THR A 213 7.07 -11.81 -13.20
N VAL A 214 7.10 -10.48 -13.24
CA VAL A 214 6.79 -9.65 -12.07
C VAL A 214 5.29 -9.55 -11.92
N ARG A 215 4.68 -10.41 -11.11
CA ARG A 215 3.24 -10.34 -10.86
C ARG A 215 2.92 -9.25 -9.87
N LEU A 216 2.07 -8.31 -10.29
CA LEU A 216 1.53 -7.21 -9.52
C LEU A 216 0.05 -7.49 -9.26
N LEU A 217 -0.31 -7.63 -7.99
CA LEU A 217 -1.65 -8.00 -7.57
C LEU A 217 -2.38 -6.78 -7.02
N PRO A 218 -3.37 -6.23 -7.75
CA PRO A 218 -4.13 -5.08 -7.28
C PRO A 218 -4.97 -5.41 -6.04
N LYS A 219 -4.99 -4.52 -5.05
CA LYS A 219 -5.89 -4.60 -3.89
C LYS A 219 -7.20 -3.91 -4.23
N ILE A 220 -8.10 -4.65 -4.88
CA ILE A 220 -9.38 -4.14 -5.41
C ILE A 220 -10.56 -5.09 -5.21
N VAL A 221 -10.36 -6.22 -4.52
CA VAL A 221 -11.42 -7.22 -4.32
C VAL A 221 -12.17 -6.96 -3.01
N HIS A 222 -13.49 -6.99 -3.08
CA HIS A 222 -14.41 -6.76 -1.97
C HIS A 222 -15.35 -7.96 -1.82
N LEU A 223 -15.49 -8.45 -0.58
CA LEU A 223 -16.32 -9.60 -0.25
C LEU A 223 -17.61 -9.14 0.40
N GLY A 224 -18.73 -9.24 -0.29
CA GLY A 224 -20.04 -9.04 0.32
C GLY A 224 -20.49 -10.30 1.03
N ILE A 225 -20.67 -10.24 2.34
CA ILE A 225 -21.00 -11.41 3.15
C ILE A 225 -22.30 -11.18 3.93
N GLY A 226 -23.24 -12.08 3.77
CA GLY A 226 -24.41 -12.19 4.64
C GLY A 226 -24.32 -13.48 5.46
N CYS A 227 -24.77 -13.47 6.70
CA CYS A 227 -24.78 -14.66 7.56
C CYS A 227 -25.91 -14.61 8.56
N ARG A 228 -26.24 -15.77 9.15
CA ARG A 228 -27.14 -15.85 10.30
C ARG A 228 -26.50 -15.26 11.56
N ARG A 229 -27.28 -14.96 12.58
CA ARG A 229 -26.74 -14.58 13.90
C ARG A 229 -25.91 -15.71 14.49
N ASN A 230 -24.82 -15.33 15.17
CA ASN A 230 -23.89 -16.25 15.83
C ASN A 230 -23.24 -17.26 14.86
N THR A 231 -23.06 -16.89 13.60
CA THR A 231 -22.33 -17.71 12.63
C THR A 231 -20.86 -17.81 13.04
N PRO A 232 -20.31 -19.01 13.27
CA PRO A 232 -18.92 -19.18 13.64
C PRO A 232 -17.98 -18.85 12.46
N LEU A 233 -16.74 -18.47 12.77
CA LEU A 233 -15.69 -18.13 11.80
C LEU A 233 -15.49 -19.23 10.75
N GLU A 234 -15.48 -20.50 11.19
CA GLU A 234 -15.24 -21.68 10.38
C GLU A 234 -16.26 -21.83 9.24
N ASN A 235 -17.53 -21.46 9.48
CA ASN A 235 -18.56 -21.50 8.44
C ASN A 235 -18.33 -20.42 7.37
N ILE A 236 -17.81 -19.25 7.75
CA ILE A 236 -17.45 -18.19 6.81
C ILE A 236 -16.25 -18.63 5.98
N GLU A 237 -15.22 -19.17 6.62
CA GLU A 237 -14.03 -19.70 5.94
C GLU A 237 -14.38 -20.84 4.98
N ALA A 238 -15.27 -21.74 5.38
CA ALA A 238 -15.71 -22.88 4.57
C ALA A 238 -16.40 -22.49 3.26
N LEU A 239 -16.99 -21.29 3.20
CA LEU A 239 -17.54 -20.74 1.97
C LEU A 239 -16.51 -19.87 1.23
N VAL A 240 -15.91 -18.90 1.93
CA VAL A 240 -15.12 -17.84 1.27
C VAL A 240 -13.84 -18.38 0.65
N LEU A 241 -13.06 -19.19 1.38
CA LEU A 241 -11.74 -19.61 0.90
C LEU A 241 -11.82 -20.53 -0.34
N PRO A 242 -12.72 -21.53 -0.40
CA PRO A 242 -12.88 -22.32 -1.61
C PRO A 242 -13.40 -21.52 -2.81
N GLU A 243 -14.29 -20.54 -2.59
CA GLU A 243 -14.78 -19.72 -3.71
C GLU A 243 -13.69 -18.79 -4.26
N LEU A 244 -12.83 -18.21 -3.42
CA LEU A 244 -11.67 -17.46 -3.89
C LEU A 244 -10.71 -18.35 -4.70
N GLU A 245 -10.50 -19.58 -4.26
CA GLU A 245 -9.63 -20.54 -4.98
C GLU A 245 -10.24 -20.94 -6.34
N LYS A 246 -11.54 -21.22 -6.42
CA LYS A 246 -12.24 -21.50 -7.69
C LYS A 246 -12.13 -20.32 -8.68
N LEU A 247 -12.20 -19.09 -8.17
CA LEU A 247 -12.02 -17.88 -8.96
C LEU A 247 -10.56 -17.61 -9.32
N GLN A 248 -9.63 -18.42 -8.84
CA GLN A 248 -8.17 -18.20 -8.94
C GLN A 248 -7.71 -16.85 -8.37
N LEU A 249 -8.43 -16.32 -7.39
CA LEU A 249 -8.12 -15.05 -6.73
C LEU A 249 -7.13 -15.26 -5.57
N ASP A 250 -6.12 -14.42 -5.51
CA ASP A 250 -5.23 -14.37 -4.35
C ASP A 250 -5.89 -13.54 -3.23
N LYS A 251 -6.00 -14.11 -2.03
CA LYS A 251 -6.59 -13.42 -0.88
C LYS A 251 -5.92 -12.08 -0.54
N ARG A 252 -4.67 -11.86 -0.98
CA ARG A 252 -3.96 -10.58 -0.80
C ARG A 252 -4.56 -9.45 -1.64
N SER A 253 -5.38 -9.76 -2.65
CA SER A 253 -6.12 -8.76 -3.44
C SER A 253 -7.36 -8.25 -2.71
N VAL A 254 -7.80 -8.94 -1.65
CA VAL A 254 -8.98 -8.55 -0.88
C VAL A 254 -8.68 -7.34 -0.01
N VAL A 255 -9.52 -6.32 -0.13
CA VAL A 255 -9.45 -5.07 0.64
C VAL A 255 -10.32 -5.14 1.89
N ALA A 256 -11.56 -5.57 1.70
CA ALA A 256 -12.56 -5.52 2.76
C ALA A 256 -13.60 -6.65 2.65
N ILE A 257 -14.24 -6.92 3.77
CA ILE A 257 -15.56 -7.54 3.82
C ILE A 257 -16.61 -6.44 3.96
N ALA A 258 -17.76 -6.66 3.35
CA ALA A 258 -18.88 -5.73 3.40
C ALA A 258 -20.18 -6.46 3.77
N SER A 259 -21.03 -5.84 4.60
CA SER A 259 -22.32 -6.40 4.99
C SER A 259 -23.32 -5.30 5.34
N VAL A 260 -24.52 -5.69 5.75
CA VAL A 260 -25.52 -4.76 6.32
C VAL A 260 -25.13 -4.39 7.77
N ASP A 261 -25.48 -3.18 8.21
CA ASP A 261 -25.16 -2.61 9.52
C ASP A 261 -25.71 -3.44 10.71
N LEU A 262 -26.80 -4.19 10.52
CA LEU A 262 -27.33 -5.16 11.47
C LEU A 262 -26.31 -6.27 11.82
N LYS A 263 -25.21 -6.38 11.09
CA LYS A 263 -24.13 -7.38 11.28
C LYS A 263 -22.82 -6.80 11.82
N LYS A 264 -22.82 -5.53 12.21
CA LYS A 264 -21.60 -4.83 12.72
C LYS A 264 -21.03 -5.42 14.01
N ASP A 265 -21.84 -6.15 14.77
CA ASP A 265 -21.52 -6.81 16.04
C ASP A 265 -21.35 -8.35 15.89
N GLU A 266 -21.41 -8.88 14.67
CA GLU A 266 -21.33 -10.32 14.39
C GLU A 266 -19.90 -10.82 14.57
N GLN A 267 -19.65 -11.56 15.65
CA GLN A 267 -18.30 -11.95 16.06
C GLN A 267 -17.55 -12.78 15.01
N GLY A 268 -18.24 -13.67 14.29
CA GLY A 268 -17.62 -14.46 13.22
C GLY A 268 -17.11 -13.62 12.06
N LEU A 269 -17.88 -12.60 11.62
CA LEU A 269 -17.46 -11.66 10.57
C LEU A 269 -16.25 -10.83 11.01
N LEU A 270 -16.29 -10.29 12.23
CA LEU A 270 -15.19 -9.48 12.78
C LEU A 270 -13.93 -10.32 12.98
N ALA A 271 -14.08 -11.57 13.45
CA ALA A 271 -12.97 -12.51 13.58
C ALA A 271 -12.35 -12.87 12.22
N PHE A 272 -13.19 -13.08 11.18
CA PHE A 272 -12.73 -13.33 9.81
C PHE A 272 -11.94 -12.13 9.26
N ALA A 273 -12.49 -10.92 9.36
CA ALA A 273 -11.81 -9.72 8.92
C ALA A 273 -10.46 -9.53 9.63
N LYS A 274 -10.43 -9.69 10.95
CA LYS A 274 -9.21 -9.59 11.75
C LYS A 274 -8.17 -10.65 11.37
N LYS A 275 -8.56 -11.92 11.23
CA LYS A 275 -7.67 -13.02 10.90
C LYS A 275 -6.93 -12.83 9.57
N TYR A 276 -7.64 -12.29 8.56
CA TYR A 276 -7.09 -12.08 7.23
C TYR A 276 -6.62 -10.65 6.97
N ASN A 277 -6.68 -9.78 7.98
CA ASN A 277 -6.32 -8.36 7.89
C ASN A 277 -7.10 -7.61 6.80
N PHE A 278 -8.43 -7.88 6.72
CA PHE A 278 -9.36 -7.17 5.86
C PHE A 278 -10.05 -6.06 6.65
N ALA A 279 -10.38 -4.95 6.00
CA ALA A 279 -11.30 -3.98 6.58
C ALA A 279 -12.71 -4.60 6.70
N ALA A 280 -13.54 -4.09 7.62
CA ALA A 280 -14.94 -4.51 7.76
C ALA A 280 -15.83 -3.28 7.64
N ASN A 281 -16.63 -3.23 6.57
CA ASN A 281 -17.49 -2.11 6.24
C ASN A 281 -18.97 -2.54 6.33
N PHE A 282 -19.79 -1.70 6.95
CA PHE A 282 -21.19 -2.00 7.17
C PHE A 282 -22.05 -0.85 6.66
N TYR A 283 -23.10 -1.17 5.92
CA TYR A 283 -23.96 -0.24 5.23
C TYR A 283 -25.42 -0.38 5.70
N SER A 284 -26.14 0.71 5.77
CA SER A 284 -27.59 0.69 6.08
C SER A 284 -28.40 0.02 4.95
N ALA A 285 -29.59 -0.40 5.27
CA ALA A 285 -30.53 -0.96 4.28
C ALA A 285 -30.79 0.02 3.11
N ASP A 286 -30.93 1.31 3.44
CA ASP A 286 -31.19 2.36 2.43
C ASP A 286 -29.98 2.54 1.50
N GLU A 287 -28.77 2.55 2.04
CA GLU A 287 -27.53 2.61 1.23
C GLU A 287 -27.41 1.41 0.29
N LEU A 288 -27.73 0.21 0.77
CA LEU A 288 -27.70 -1.00 -0.06
C LEU A 288 -28.80 -0.98 -1.14
N ASN A 289 -30.01 -0.49 -0.81
CA ASN A 289 -31.10 -0.37 -1.75
C ASN A 289 -30.82 0.67 -2.84
N SER A 290 -30.03 1.72 -2.55
CA SER A 290 -29.63 2.74 -3.52
C SER A 290 -28.63 2.23 -4.57
N VAL A 291 -28.00 1.07 -4.38
CA VAL A 291 -27.04 0.51 -5.34
C VAL A 291 -27.78 0.04 -6.59
N ALA A 292 -27.47 0.66 -7.72
CA ALA A 292 -28.02 0.24 -9.02
C ALA A 292 -27.37 -1.05 -9.53
N GLY A 293 -28.16 -1.88 -10.19
CA GLY A 293 -27.68 -3.13 -10.80
C GLY A 293 -28.73 -4.24 -10.78
N ASP A 294 -28.45 -5.30 -11.52
CA ASP A 294 -29.23 -6.53 -11.51
C ASP A 294 -28.66 -7.48 -10.44
N PHE A 295 -29.41 -7.72 -9.39
CA PHE A 295 -29.01 -8.53 -8.24
C PHE A 295 -29.95 -9.72 -8.04
N THR A 296 -29.39 -10.83 -7.56
CA THR A 296 -30.15 -12.04 -7.28
C THR A 296 -31.17 -11.80 -6.16
N PRO A 297 -32.48 -11.86 -6.41
CA PRO A 297 -33.48 -11.55 -5.40
C PRO A 297 -33.50 -12.58 -4.25
N SER A 298 -33.88 -12.16 -3.06
CA SER A 298 -34.06 -13.00 -1.88
C SER A 298 -35.23 -12.52 -1.04
N ALA A 299 -36.39 -13.17 -1.20
CA ALA A 299 -37.61 -12.80 -0.50
C ALA A 299 -37.44 -12.86 1.03
N PHE A 300 -36.70 -13.84 1.55
CA PHE A 300 -36.42 -13.96 2.99
C PHE A 300 -35.62 -12.78 3.51
N VAL A 301 -34.55 -12.37 2.80
CA VAL A 301 -33.69 -11.24 3.23
C VAL A 301 -34.47 -9.92 3.12
N GLN A 302 -35.32 -9.78 2.10
CA GLN A 302 -36.20 -8.62 1.94
C GLN A 302 -37.15 -8.45 3.13
N SER A 303 -37.75 -9.53 3.62
CA SER A 303 -38.70 -9.46 4.75
C SER A 303 -38.02 -9.19 6.10
N VAL A 304 -36.74 -9.55 6.28
CA VAL A 304 -36.03 -9.41 7.55
C VAL A 304 -35.19 -8.13 7.62
N VAL A 305 -34.59 -7.74 6.51
CA VAL A 305 -33.57 -6.67 6.45
C VAL A 305 -34.06 -5.47 5.62
N GLY A 306 -35.12 -5.63 4.84
CA GLY A 306 -35.61 -4.60 3.90
C GLY A 306 -34.77 -4.47 2.64
N VAL A 307 -33.84 -5.40 2.40
CA VAL A 307 -32.96 -5.42 1.22
C VAL A 307 -33.11 -6.73 0.48
N SER A 308 -33.33 -6.69 -0.84
CA SER A 308 -33.53 -7.90 -1.64
C SER A 308 -32.29 -8.79 -1.75
N ASN A 309 -31.09 -8.21 -1.60
CA ASN A 309 -29.81 -8.92 -1.65
C ASN A 309 -28.73 -8.14 -0.87
N VAL A 310 -28.27 -8.67 0.26
CA VAL A 310 -27.22 -8.01 1.06
C VAL A 310 -25.84 -8.23 0.43
N CYS A 311 -25.47 -9.48 0.13
CA CYS A 311 -24.08 -9.78 -0.25
C CYS A 311 -23.65 -9.14 -1.58
N GLU A 312 -24.47 -9.22 -2.65
CA GLU A 312 -24.10 -8.59 -3.93
C GLU A 312 -24.09 -7.07 -3.83
N ARG A 313 -25.12 -6.48 -3.19
CA ARG A 313 -25.22 -5.02 -3.05
C ARG A 313 -24.08 -4.47 -2.17
N SER A 314 -23.74 -5.13 -1.07
CA SER A 314 -22.63 -4.68 -0.22
C SER A 314 -21.27 -4.83 -0.92
N ALA A 315 -21.04 -5.90 -1.68
CA ALA A 315 -19.81 -6.05 -2.47
C ALA A 315 -19.67 -4.93 -3.52
N VAL A 316 -20.76 -4.64 -4.27
CA VAL A 316 -20.74 -3.59 -5.30
C VAL A 316 -20.65 -2.19 -4.67
N LYS A 317 -21.34 -1.93 -3.56
CA LYS A 317 -21.24 -0.66 -2.82
C LYS A 317 -19.81 -0.41 -2.36
N ASP A 318 -19.22 -1.40 -1.71
CA ASP A 318 -17.88 -1.31 -1.11
C ASP A 318 -16.79 -1.17 -2.19
N SER A 319 -16.97 -1.81 -3.35
CA SER A 319 -16.09 -1.67 -4.52
C SER A 319 -16.39 -0.42 -5.37
N LYS A 320 -17.15 0.55 -4.85
CA LYS A 320 -17.48 1.82 -5.52
C LYS A 320 -18.16 1.65 -6.89
N GLY A 321 -19.08 0.72 -6.96
CA GLY A 321 -19.78 0.39 -8.23
C GLY A 321 -18.97 -0.55 -9.11
N GLY A 322 -18.07 -1.31 -8.53
CA GLY A 322 -17.24 -2.27 -9.23
C GLY A 322 -18.00 -3.48 -9.79
N ARG A 323 -17.31 -4.28 -10.58
CA ARG A 323 -17.87 -5.44 -11.30
C ARG A 323 -17.99 -6.65 -10.37
N LEU A 324 -19.13 -7.34 -10.40
CA LEU A 324 -19.27 -8.65 -9.74
C LEU A 324 -18.42 -9.71 -10.45
N LEU A 325 -17.53 -10.34 -9.69
CA LEU A 325 -16.72 -11.50 -10.09
C LEU A 325 -17.43 -12.80 -9.72
N LEU A 326 -18.21 -12.80 -8.63
CA LEU A 326 -19.05 -13.89 -8.18
C LEU A 326 -20.40 -13.33 -7.74
N ARG A 327 -21.46 -13.83 -8.36
CA ARG A 327 -22.82 -13.60 -7.89
C ARG A 327 -23.07 -14.41 -6.62
N LYS A 328 -24.16 -14.13 -5.92
CA LYS A 328 -24.53 -14.76 -4.66
C LYS A 328 -24.40 -16.27 -4.72
N THR A 329 -23.53 -16.82 -3.87
CA THR A 329 -23.45 -18.22 -3.51
C THR A 329 -23.70 -18.40 -2.02
N SER A 330 -24.01 -19.61 -1.56
CA SER A 330 -24.33 -19.84 -0.16
C SER A 330 -23.92 -21.23 0.34
N LEU A 331 -23.49 -21.30 1.59
CA LEU A 331 -23.18 -22.54 2.31
C LEU A 331 -23.42 -22.34 3.81
N ASN A 332 -24.04 -23.29 4.49
CA ASN A 332 -24.21 -23.32 5.96
C ASN A 332 -24.75 -22.02 6.57
N GLY A 333 -25.68 -21.35 5.88
CA GLY A 333 -26.29 -20.11 6.38
C GLY A 333 -25.43 -18.85 6.17
N VAL A 334 -24.32 -18.96 5.44
CA VAL A 334 -23.51 -17.85 4.95
C VAL A 334 -23.81 -17.62 3.47
N THR A 335 -23.84 -16.38 3.04
CA THR A 335 -23.91 -15.98 1.62
C THR A 335 -22.70 -15.14 1.28
N LEU A 336 -22.16 -15.33 0.09
CA LEU A 336 -21.00 -14.61 -0.43
C LEU A 336 -21.31 -14.06 -1.81
N ALA A 337 -20.86 -12.85 -2.09
CA ALA A 337 -20.63 -12.31 -3.41
C ALA A 337 -19.24 -11.63 -3.46
N VAL A 338 -18.63 -11.59 -4.61
CA VAL A 338 -17.31 -11.00 -4.79
C VAL A 338 -17.37 -9.94 -5.87
N ALA A 339 -16.89 -8.73 -5.59
CA ALA A 339 -16.77 -7.65 -6.56
C ALA A 339 -15.33 -7.11 -6.61
N ALA A 340 -14.96 -6.50 -7.73
CA ALA A 340 -13.68 -5.81 -7.89
C ALA A 340 -13.91 -4.37 -8.34
N GLU A 341 -13.13 -3.44 -7.79
CA GLU A 341 -13.10 -2.05 -8.24
C GLU A 341 -12.71 -1.98 -9.74
N ASN A 342 -13.18 -0.97 -10.44
CA ASN A 342 -12.73 -0.67 -11.81
C ASN A 342 -11.32 -0.09 -11.73
N LEU A 343 -10.34 -0.82 -12.28
CA LEU A 343 -8.94 -0.42 -12.22
C LEU A 343 -8.51 0.29 -13.50
N VAL A 344 -7.93 1.47 -13.34
CA VAL A 344 -7.26 2.21 -14.41
C VAL A 344 -5.76 2.20 -14.13
N LEU A 345 -4.99 1.68 -15.08
CA LEU A 345 -3.53 1.67 -15.06
C LEU A 345 -3.03 2.96 -15.71
N ASP A 346 -2.38 3.80 -14.91
CA ASP A 346 -1.76 5.04 -15.36
C ASP A 346 -0.29 5.05 -14.95
N PHE A 347 0.60 4.99 -15.93
CA PHE A 347 2.04 5.00 -15.71
C PHE A 347 2.62 6.41 -15.57
N ALA A 348 1.89 7.45 -16.00
CA ALA A 348 2.29 8.84 -15.86
C ALA A 348 1.99 9.41 -14.46
N ARG A 349 1.30 8.66 -13.61
CA ARG A 349 0.92 9.09 -12.26
C ARG A 349 2.14 9.17 -11.35
N THR A 350 2.81 10.31 -11.40
CA THR A 350 3.90 10.70 -10.50
C THR A 350 3.30 11.51 -9.35
N GLY A 351 3.43 11.02 -8.11
CA GLY A 351 3.05 11.77 -6.91
C GLY A 351 2.20 10.98 -5.93
N LEU A 352 2.52 11.14 -4.64
CA LEU A 352 1.67 10.72 -3.52
C LEU A 352 0.35 11.50 -3.61
N LYS A 353 -0.74 10.85 -4.08
CA LYS A 353 -2.07 11.35 -3.74
C LYS A 353 -2.41 10.80 -2.37
N THR A 354 -2.45 11.68 -1.39
CA THR A 354 -3.23 11.51 -0.17
C THR A 354 -4.70 11.69 -0.56
N ASP A 355 -5.44 10.58 -0.70
CA ASP A 355 -6.90 10.57 -0.58
C ASP A 355 -7.27 10.26 0.87
#